data_2e674eb88c1f406cfa057d1f4293aa5a
#
_entry.id   2e674eb88c1f406cfa057d1f4293aa5a
#
_cell.length_a   1.000
_cell.length_b   1.000
_cell.length_c   1.000
_cell.angle_alpha   90.00
_cell.angle_beta   90.00
_cell.angle_gamma   90.00
#
_symmetry.space_group_name_H-M   'P 1'
#
loop_
_entity.id
_entity.type
_entity.pdbx_description
1 polymer ?
#
loop_
_entity_poly.entity_id
_entity_poly.type
_entity_poly.pdbx_seq_one_letter_code
_entity_poly.pdbx_strand_id
1 'polypeptide(L)'
;KKNKLIILFCSIFILSINFIYGSLIIKKNDEIEKIKLNFVIKIISPKIDINRFFQNEAPEENILNLINLSEPNKLEKTIFIFPEGVLANIYLQDLKNFRSIFSENFSENHKIILGINSYENSKIFNSLVVLDKDVNILAKYNKNKLVPFGEFLPFENLLSIFGLKKI
;
A
#
# COMPACT_ATOMS: atom_id res chain seq x y z
N LYS A 1 -24.38 2.80 -43.67
CA LYS A 1 -25.25 2.18 -42.63
C LYS A 1 -24.74 0.77 -42.24
N LYS A 2 -24.39 -0.12 -43.20
CA LYS A 2 -23.93 -1.51 -42.93
C LYS A 2 -22.74 -1.60 -42.00
N ASN A 3 -21.72 -0.75 -42.19
CA ASN A 3 -20.49 -0.80 -41.36
C ASN A 3 -20.76 -0.41 -39.88
N LYS A 4 -21.67 0.51 -39.63
CA LYS A 4 -22.04 0.89 -38.26
C LYS A 4 -22.71 -0.25 -37.50
N LEU A 5 -23.53 -1.03 -38.21
CA LEU A 5 -24.22 -2.19 -37.64
C LEU A 5 -23.23 -3.32 -37.31
N ILE A 6 -22.24 -3.55 -38.17
CA ILE A 6 -21.17 -4.54 -37.95
C ILE A 6 -20.34 -4.14 -36.73
N ILE A 7 -19.93 -2.87 -36.62
CA ILE A 7 -19.18 -2.37 -35.46
C ILE A 7 -19.97 -2.55 -34.17
N LEU A 8 -21.25 -2.21 -34.16
CA LEU A 8 -22.11 -2.41 -33.00
C LEU A 8 -22.21 -3.88 -32.60
N PHE A 9 -22.36 -4.78 -33.58
CA PHE A 9 -22.44 -6.22 -33.32
C PHE A 9 -21.13 -6.78 -32.76
N CYS A 10 -19.99 -6.36 -33.31
CA CYS A 10 -18.65 -6.73 -32.80
C CYS A 10 -18.43 -6.22 -31.37
N SER A 11 -18.85 -4.99 -31.07
CA SER A 11 -18.73 -4.42 -29.71
C SER A 11 -19.56 -5.19 -28.70
N ILE A 12 -20.82 -5.51 -29.02
CA ILE A 12 -21.71 -6.31 -28.16
C ILE A 12 -21.11 -7.71 -27.95
N PHE A 13 -20.59 -8.32 -29.01
CA PHE A 13 -19.99 -9.65 -28.96
C PHE A 13 -18.77 -9.69 -28.02
N ILE A 14 -17.87 -8.71 -28.13
CA ILE A 14 -16.69 -8.58 -27.23
C ILE A 14 -17.12 -8.39 -25.78
N LEU A 15 -18.10 -7.52 -25.52
CA LEU A 15 -18.62 -7.31 -24.17
C LEU A 15 -19.26 -8.59 -23.61
N SER A 16 -20.02 -9.33 -24.42
CA SER A 16 -20.64 -10.58 -24.01
C SER A 16 -19.61 -11.65 -23.67
N ILE A 17 -18.52 -11.78 -24.44
CA ILE A 17 -17.44 -12.71 -24.13
C ILE A 17 -16.78 -12.36 -22.81
N ASN A 18 -16.47 -11.07 -22.58
CA ASN A 18 -15.87 -10.62 -21.31
C ASN A 18 -16.79 -10.90 -20.12
N PHE A 19 -18.09 -10.66 -20.28
CA PHE A 19 -19.06 -10.92 -19.22
C PHE A 19 -19.15 -12.43 -18.89
N ILE A 20 -19.27 -13.27 -19.91
CA ILE A 20 -19.32 -14.74 -19.74
C ILE A 20 -18.04 -15.24 -19.08
N TYR A 21 -16.87 -14.82 -19.58
CA TYR A 21 -15.59 -15.21 -19.03
C TYR A 21 -15.45 -14.77 -17.56
N GLY A 22 -15.78 -13.52 -17.26
CA GLY A 22 -15.75 -13.00 -15.89
C GLY A 22 -16.68 -13.78 -14.94
N SER A 23 -17.91 -14.09 -15.40
CA SER A 23 -18.87 -14.88 -14.62
C SER A 23 -18.38 -16.29 -14.33
N LEU A 24 -17.72 -16.95 -15.31
CA LEU A 24 -17.14 -18.28 -15.13
C LEU A 24 -15.98 -18.27 -14.11
N ILE A 25 -15.11 -17.25 -14.18
CA ILE A 25 -14.00 -17.10 -13.23
C ILE A 25 -14.50 -16.83 -11.81
N ILE A 26 -15.49 -15.95 -11.65
CA ILE A 26 -16.09 -15.66 -10.35
C ILE A 26 -16.68 -16.95 -9.75
N LYS A 27 -17.49 -17.68 -10.53
CA LYS A 27 -18.09 -18.93 -10.07
C LYS A 27 -17.04 -19.97 -9.67
N LYS A 28 -15.97 -20.12 -10.45
CA LYS A 28 -14.85 -21.02 -10.12
C LYS A 28 -14.15 -20.62 -8.82
N ASN A 29 -13.99 -19.32 -8.55
CA ASN A 29 -13.35 -18.81 -7.34
C ASN A 29 -14.26 -18.95 -6.11
N ASP A 30 -15.58 -18.88 -6.27
CA ASP A 30 -16.53 -19.11 -5.16
C ASP A 30 -16.51 -20.58 -4.67
N GLU A 31 -16.11 -21.52 -5.52
CA GLU A 31 -15.93 -22.94 -5.18
C GLU A 31 -14.59 -23.21 -4.45
N ILE A 32 -13.67 -22.23 -4.39
CA ILE A 32 -12.42 -22.38 -3.63
C ILE A 32 -12.77 -22.43 -2.14
N GLU A 33 -12.36 -23.52 -1.52
CA GLU A 33 -12.53 -23.75 -0.08
C GLU A 33 -11.98 -22.57 0.71
N LYS A 34 -12.83 -21.88 1.50
CA LYS A 34 -12.40 -20.74 2.30
C LYS A 34 -11.44 -21.21 3.36
N ILE A 35 -10.16 -20.91 3.21
CA ILE A 35 -9.13 -21.21 4.21
C ILE A 35 -9.51 -20.45 5.49
N LYS A 36 -9.78 -21.18 6.55
CA LYS A 36 -10.03 -20.60 7.87
C LYS A 36 -8.68 -20.17 8.46
N LEU A 37 -8.40 -18.88 8.41
CA LEU A 37 -7.21 -18.31 9.05
C LEU A 37 -7.37 -18.36 10.58
N ASN A 38 -6.28 -18.64 11.28
CA ASN A 38 -6.23 -18.61 12.74
C ASN A 38 -5.74 -17.24 13.27
N PHE A 39 -5.82 -16.22 12.44
CA PHE A 39 -5.46 -14.83 12.75
C PHE A 39 -6.40 -13.88 12.03
N VAL A 40 -6.47 -12.66 12.52
CA VAL A 40 -7.25 -11.56 11.93
C VAL A 40 -6.35 -10.70 11.04
N ILE A 41 -6.89 -10.18 9.95
CA ILE A 41 -6.24 -9.16 9.14
C ILE A 41 -7.05 -7.88 9.29
N LYS A 42 -6.42 -6.81 9.78
CA LYS A 42 -7.00 -5.47 9.85
C LYS A 42 -6.32 -4.56 8.83
N ILE A 43 -7.07 -4.11 7.83
CA ILE A 43 -6.61 -3.13 6.85
C ILE A 43 -7.04 -1.76 7.36
N ILE A 44 -6.07 -0.91 7.65
CA ILE A 44 -6.30 0.42 8.20
C ILE A 44 -6.36 1.44 7.06
N SER A 45 -7.46 2.17 6.98
CA SER A 45 -7.67 3.21 5.95
C SER A 45 -7.88 4.57 6.63
N PRO A 46 -6.80 5.24 7.04
CA PRO A 46 -6.91 6.56 7.65
C PRO A 46 -7.32 7.59 6.60
N LYS A 47 -8.21 8.51 6.99
CA LYS A 47 -8.54 9.66 6.16
C LYS A 47 -7.43 10.70 6.28
N ILE A 48 -6.42 10.61 5.42
CA ILE A 48 -5.26 11.51 5.45
C ILE A 48 -5.40 12.55 4.33
N ASP A 49 -5.24 13.83 4.68
CA ASP A 49 -5.22 14.93 3.72
C ASP A 49 -3.99 14.82 2.79
N ILE A 50 -4.17 15.17 1.51
CA ILE A 50 -3.08 15.22 0.54
C ILE A 50 -2.02 16.26 0.92
N ASN A 51 -2.43 17.29 1.66
CA ASN A 51 -1.55 18.35 2.14
C ASN A 51 -0.62 17.92 3.29
N ARG A 52 -0.74 16.67 3.81
CA ARG A 52 0.10 16.13 4.90
C ARG A 52 1.61 16.26 4.67
N PHE A 53 2.03 16.23 3.41
CA PHE A 53 3.45 16.40 3.05
C PHE A 53 3.98 17.81 3.33
N PHE A 54 3.08 18.79 3.49
CA PHE A 54 3.38 20.18 3.73
C PHE A 54 3.02 20.61 5.15
N GLN A 55 2.39 19.74 5.93
CA GLN A 55 2.03 20.00 7.32
C GLN A 55 3.14 19.46 8.23
N ASN A 56 3.61 20.30 9.15
CA ASN A 56 4.59 19.91 10.18
C ASN A 56 3.87 19.22 11.36
N GLU A 57 3.08 18.19 11.08
CA GLU A 57 2.52 17.37 12.15
C GLU A 57 3.63 16.58 12.84
N ALA A 58 3.55 16.50 14.16
CA ALA A 58 4.51 15.73 14.94
C ALA A 58 4.40 14.24 14.54
N PRO A 59 5.52 13.58 14.17
CA PRO A 59 5.52 12.17 13.76
C PRO A 59 4.84 11.24 14.78
N GLU A 60 5.00 11.55 16.06
CA GLU A 60 4.39 10.80 17.18
C GLU A 60 2.87 10.82 17.13
N GLU A 61 2.28 11.97 16.85
CA GLU A 61 0.83 12.13 16.77
C GLU A 61 0.25 11.29 15.62
N ASN A 62 0.90 11.29 14.47
CA ASN A 62 0.50 10.47 13.33
C ASN A 62 0.56 8.97 13.64
N ILE A 63 1.62 8.51 14.33
CA ILE A 63 1.75 7.13 14.77
C ILE A 63 0.63 6.77 15.75
N LEU A 64 0.38 7.60 16.75
CA LEU A 64 -0.68 7.38 17.74
C LEU A 64 -2.07 7.34 17.09
N ASN A 65 -2.34 8.22 16.14
CA ASN A 65 -3.59 8.23 15.38
C ASN A 65 -3.80 6.92 14.60
N LEU A 66 -2.74 6.40 13.94
CA LEU A 66 -2.81 5.12 13.25
C LEU A 66 -3.05 3.95 14.21
N ILE A 67 -2.40 3.95 15.36
CA ILE A 67 -2.58 2.93 16.41
C ILE A 67 -4.00 2.97 16.95
N ASN A 68 -4.52 4.16 17.26
CA ASN A 68 -5.89 4.33 17.75
C ASN A 68 -6.92 3.83 16.75
N LEU A 69 -6.74 4.11 15.45
CA LEU A 69 -7.60 3.59 14.38
C LEU A 69 -7.51 2.06 14.25
N SER A 70 -6.39 1.47 14.64
CA SER A 70 -6.16 0.02 14.54
C SER A 70 -6.84 -0.76 15.65
N GLU A 71 -7.15 -0.14 16.79
CA GLU A 71 -7.77 -0.75 17.95
C GLU A 71 -7.13 -2.13 18.27
N PRO A 72 -5.82 -2.18 18.60
CA PRO A 72 -5.12 -3.43 18.78
C PRO A 72 -5.59 -4.18 20.03
N ASN A 73 -6.03 -5.42 19.85
CA ASN A 73 -6.34 -6.34 20.96
C ASN A 73 -5.13 -7.26 21.19
N LYS A 74 -4.42 -7.09 22.31
CA LYS A 74 -3.18 -7.80 22.61
C LYS A 74 -3.33 -9.32 22.70
N LEU A 75 -4.53 -9.82 22.94
CA LEU A 75 -4.82 -11.26 23.06
C LEU A 75 -5.10 -11.92 21.70
N GLU A 76 -5.39 -11.14 20.67
CA GLU A 76 -5.78 -11.63 19.36
C GLU A 76 -4.59 -11.65 18.40
N LYS A 77 -4.40 -12.75 17.68
CA LYS A 77 -3.39 -12.79 16.61
C LYS A 77 -3.85 -11.93 15.45
N THR A 78 -3.17 -10.79 15.21
CA THR A 78 -3.61 -9.83 14.20
C THR A 78 -2.44 -9.35 13.33
N ILE A 79 -2.69 -9.28 12.02
CA ILE A 79 -1.83 -8.61 11.06
C ILE A 79 -2.48 -7.27 10.71
N PHE A 80 -1.81 -6.18 11.05
CA PHE A 80 -2.21 -4.82 10.70
C PHE A 80 -1.55 -4.42 9.39
N ILE A 81 -2.34 -3.92 8.44
CA ILE A 81 -1.84 -3.45 7.14
C ILE A 81 -2.12 -1.95 7.05
N PHE A 82 -1.07 -1.16 7.05
CA PHE A 82 -1.11 0.28 6.84
C PHE A 82 -0.80 0.60 5.38
N PRO A 83 -1.51 1.58 4.78
CA PRO A 83 -1.25 1.97 3.40
C PRO A 83 0.11 2.67 3.23
N GLU A 84 0.50 2.79 1.97
CA GLU A 84 1.69 3.54 1.57
C GLU A 84 1.57 5.03 1.94
N GLY A 85 2.67 5.62 2.38
CA GLY A 85 2.77 7.06 2.62
C GLY A 85 2.03 7.58 3.85
N VAL A 86 1.56 6.73 4.76
CA VAL A 86 0.91 7.19 6.02
C VAL A 86 1.88 7.86 6.97
N LEU A 87 3.18 7.53 6.88
CA LEU A 87 4.26 8.15 7.64
C LEU A 87 5.19 8.91 6.69
N ALA A 88 4.67 9.96 6.05
CA ALA A 88 5.34 10.67 4.96
C ALA A 88 6.71 11.28 5.34
N ASN A 89 6.84 11.72 6.59
CA ASN A 89 8.02 12.46 7.07
C ASN A 89 8.94 11.60 7.96
N ILE A 90 8.77 10.27 7.94
CA ILE A 90 9.57 9.33 8.73
C ILE A 90 10.20 8.32 7.77
N TYR A 91 11.50 8.09 7.94
CA TYR A 91 12.18 6.97 7.30
C TYR A 91 12.14 5.73 8.19
N LEU A 92 12.26 4.55 7.55
CA LEU A 92 12.30 3.27 8.27
C LEU A 92 13.35 3.25 9.40
N GLN A 93 14.49 3.90 9.18
CA GLN A 93 15.57 3.99 10.16
C GLN A 93 15.18 4.75 11.42
N ASP A 94 14.30 5.75 11.28
CA ASP A 94 13.85 6.61 12.36
C ASP A 94 12.75 5.98 13.21
N LEU A 95 12.07 4.93 12.70
CA LEU A 95 11.00 4.24 13.43
C LEU A 95 11.45 3.70 14.79
N LYS A 96 12.71 3.37 14.95
CA LYS A 96 13.26 2.91 16.23
C LYS A 96 13.13 3.93 17.35
N ASN A 97 13.09 5.21 17.03
CA ASN A 97 12.89 6.29 18.00
C ASN A 97 11.49 6.25 18.64
N PHE A 98 10.53 5.59 17.96
CA PHE A 98 9.15 5.46 18.40
C PHE A 98 8.83 4.05 18.95
N ARG A 99 9.84 3.22 19.19
CA ARG A 99 9.68 1.84 19.66
C ARG A 99 8.78 1.72 20.89
N SER A 100 8.90 2.62 21.86
CA SER A 100 8.07 2.60 23.07
C SER A 100 6.58 2.68 22.74
N ILE A 101 6.20 3.57 21.83
CA ILE A 101 4.81 3.74 21.40
C ILE A 101 4.26 2.46 20.79
N PHE A 102 5.04 1.78 19.95
CA PHE A 102 4.64 0.51 19.35
C PHE A 102 4.55 -0.60 20.40
N SER A 103 5.57 -0.79 21.25
CA SER A 103 5.62 -1.86 22.24
C SER A 103 4.56 -1.73 23.33
N GLU A 104 4.14 -0.50 23.66
CA GLU A 104 3.05 -0.26 24.61
C GLU A 104 1.67 -0.64 24.04
N ASN A 105 1.46 -0.50 22.74
CA ASN A 105 0.17 -0.69 22.10
C ASN A 105 0.01 -2.05 21.44
N PHE A 106 1.09 -2.60 20.86
CA PHE A 106 1.07 -3.92 20.21
C PHE A 106 1.63 -5.02 21.12
N SER A 107 1.45 -6.28 20.74
CA SER A 107 1.93 -7.46 21.45
C SER A 107 2.67 -8.43 20.51
N GLU A 108 3.23 -9.51 21.04
CA GLU A 108 3.88 -10.59 20.26
C GLU A 108 2.91 -11.25 19.25
N ASN A 109 1.60 -11.17 19.51
CA ASN A 109 0.57 -11.69 18.63
C ASN A 109 0.38 -10.83 17.37
N HIS A 110 1.02 -9.66 17.29
CA HIS A 110 0.80 -8.70 16.23
C HIS A 110 1.96 -8.68 15.23
N LYS A 111 1.61 -8.50 13.97
CA LYS A 111 2.53 -8.13 12.88
C LYS A 111 2.00 -6.89 12.21
N ILE A 112 2.91 -6.00 11.83
CA ILE A 112 2.58 -4.71 11.22
C ILE A 112 3.20 -4.68 9.83
N ILE A 113 2.37 -4.57 8.80
CA ILE A 113 2.80 -4.36 7.42
C ILE A 113 2.64 -2.88 7.11
N LEU A 114 3.73 -2.25 6.68
CA LEU A 114 3.79 -0.79 6.49
C LEU A 114 4.54 -0.43 5.21
N GLY A 115 3.95 0.44 4.39
CA GLY A 115 4.65 1.10 3.28
C GLY A 115 5.35 2.36 3.79
N ILE A 116 6.69 2.40 3.69
CA ILE A 116 7.51 3.48 4.26
C ILE A 116 8.75 3.74 3.40
N ASN A 117 9.21 4.99 3.37
CA ASN A 117 10.49 5.31 2.75
C ASN A 117 11.65 4.76 3.58
N SER A 118 12.63 4.16 2.92
CA SER A 118 13.86 3.72 3.54
C SER A 118 15.07 4.30 2.83
N TYR A 119 16.16 4.49 3.58
CA TYR A 119 17.40 5.03 3.07
C TYR A 119 18.50 3.97 3.10
N GLU A 120 19.11 3.66 1.96
CA GLU A 120 20.20 2.71 1.81
C GLU A 120 21.21 3.18 0.77
N ASN A 121 22.49 3.13 1.10
CA ASN A 121 23.59 3.48 0.17
C ASN A 121 23.36 4.82 -0.56
N SER A 122 22.98 5.86 0.19
CA SER A 122 22.67 7.20 -0.34
C SER A 122 21.49 7.24 -1.33
N LYS A 123 20.60 6.23 -1.29
CA LYS A 123 19.40 6.17 -2.12
C LYS A 123 18.16 6.00 -1.25
N ILE A 124 17.07 6.62 -1.68
CA ILE A 124 15.76 6.47 -1.06
C ILE A 124 14.99 5.40 -1.83
N PHE A 125 14.38 4.47 -1.10
CA PHE A 125 13.52 3.44 -1.63
C PHE A 125 12.12 3.57 -1.02
N ASN A 126 11.11 3.34 -1.84
CA ASN A 126 9.77 3.03 -1.36
C ASN A 126 9.75 1.56 -0.96
N SER A 127 9.54 1.28 0.31
CA SER A 127 9.68 -0.05 0.90
C SER A 127 8.39 -0.52 1.54
N LEU A 128 8.09 -1.80 1.38
CA LEU A 128 7.12 -2.51 2.18
C LEU A 128 7.86 -3.30 3.24
N VAL A 129 7.49 -3.12 4.50
CA VAL A 129 8.14 -3.80 5.64
C VAL A 129 7.13 -4.57 6.47
N VAL A 130 7.60 -5.65 7.08
CA VAL A 130 6.87 -6.36 8.13
C VAL A 130 7.64 -6.15 9.42
N LEU A 131 6.96 -5.63 10.42
CA LEU A 131 7.52 -5.29 11.72
C LEU A 131 6.86 -6.13 12.83
N ASP A 132 7.60 -6.35 13.91
CA ASP A 132 7.04 -6.78 15.20
C ASP A 132 6.67 -5.58 16.09
N LYS A 133 6.18 -5.85 17.31
CA LYS A 133 5.81 -4.85 18.31
C LYS A 133 6.98 -3.93 18.73
N ASP A 134 8.21 -4.41 18.61
CA ASP A 134 9.43 -3.69 18.97
C ASP A 134 10.07 -2.97 17.78
N VAL A 135 9.34 -2.87 16.66
CA VAL A 135 9.82 -2.25 15.41
C VAL A 135 11.03 -2.97 14.80
N ASN A 136 11.23 -4.25 15.15
CA ASN A 136 12.23 -5.06 14.47
C ASN A 136 11.71 -5.44 13.09
N ILE A 137 12.57 -5.34 12.09
CA ILE A 137 12.24 -5.66 10.70
C ILE A 137 12.28 -7.16 10.52
N LEU A 138 11.13 -7.80 10.30
CA LEU A 138 11.00 -9.22 10.03
C LEU A 138 11.16 -9.55 8.55
N ALA A 139 10.69 -8.64 7.69
CA ALA A 139 10.85 -8.73 6.24
C ALA A 139 10.84 -7.31 5.63
N LYS A 140 11.53 -7.17 4.51
CA LYS A 140 11.58 -5.92 3.75
C LYS A 140 11.61 -6.21 2.26
N TYR A 141 10.86 -5.41 1.51
CA TYR A 141 10.86 -5.39 0.05
C TYR A 141 10.99 -3.95 -0.43
N ASN A 142 11.96 -3.67 -1.28
CA ASN A 142 12.09 -2.38 -1.94
C ASN A 142 11.36 -2.42 -3.28
N LYS A 143 10.55 -1.41 -3.59
CA LYS A 143 9.81 -1.32 -4.84
C LYS A 143 10.78 -1.27 -6.02
N ASN A 144 10.73 -2.27 -6.89
CA ASN A 144 11.62 -2.39 -8.04
C ASN A 144 11.04 -1.79 -9.33
N LYS A 145 9.70 -1.84 -9.48
CA LYS A 145 9.02 -1.30 -10.64
C LYS A 145 8.36 0.01 -10.28
N LEU A 146 8.94 1.10 -10.76
CA LEU A 146 8.43 2.45 -10.56
C LEU A 146 7.36 2.78 -11.59
N VAL A 147 6.40 3.62 -11.21
CA VAL A 147 5.31 4.07 -12.09
C VAL A 147 5.85 5.17 -13.02
N PRO A 148 5.79 4.97 -14.35
CA PRO A 148 6.19 6.02 -15.30
C PRO A 148 5.37 7.28 -15.09
N PHE A 149 6.01 8.45 -15.20
CA PHE A 149 5.45 9.80 -15.01
C PHE A 149 4.99 10.15 -13.58
N GLY A 150 4.83 9.15 -12.69
CA GLY A 150 4.52 9.38 -11.28
C GLY A 150 5.76 9.31 -10.39
N GLU A 151 6.57 8.25 -10.56
CA GLU A 151 7.73 7.98 -9.71
C GLU A 151 9.05 8.17 -10.44
N PHE A 152 9.05 8.08 -11.78
CA PHE A 152 10.18 8.43 -12.62
C PHE A 152 9.71 9.02 -13.95
N LEU A 153 10.54 9.84 -14.55
CA LEU A 153 10.28 10.44 -15.85
C LEU A 153 10.98 9.59 -16.94
N PRO A 154 10.22 8.82 -17.76
CA PRO A 154 10.83 8.11 -18.88
C PRO A 154 11.43 9.11 -19.86
N PHE A 155 12.59 8.80 -20.45
CA PHE A 155 13.27 9.70 -21.37
C PHE A 155 13.53 11.12 -20.80
N GLU A 156 13.95 11.22 -19.53
CA GLU A 156 14.12 12.48 -18.80
C GLU A 156 14.93 13.52 -19.62
N ASN A 157 16.01 13.09 -20.29
CA ASN A 157 16.84 13.96 -21.13
C ASN A 157 16.08 14.59 -22.32
N LEU A 158 15.09 13.90 -22.86
CA LEU A 158 14.27 14.40 -23.95
C LEU A 158 13.14 15.28 -23.42
N LEU A 159 12.49 14.87 -22.36
CA LEU A 159 11.33 15.55 -21.79
C LEU A 159 11.71 16.83 -21.04
N SER A 160 12.92 16.92 -20.51
CA SER A 160 13.45 18.14 -19.90
C SER A 160 13.57 19.31 -20.89
N ILE A 161 13.76 19.03 -22.20
CA ILE A 161 13.75 20.05 -23.27
C ILE A 161 12.38 20.72 -23.36
N PHE A 162 11.30 19.99 -23.05
CA PHE A 162 9.92 20.50 -23.02
C PHE A 162 9.50 21.06 -21.66
N GLY A 163 10.45 21.23 -20.73
CA GLY A 163 10.19 21.80 -19.40
C GLY A 163 9.57 20.81 -18.40
N LEU A 164 9.41 19.53 -18.76
CA LEU A 164 8.93 18.50 -17.86
C LEU A 164 10.09 18.07 -16.94
N LYS A 165 9.90 18.24 -15.63
CA LYS A 165 10.84 17.82 -14.60
C LYS A 165 10.16 16.81 -13.69
N LYS A 166 10.96 15.97 -13.04
CA LYS A 166 10.49 15.10 -11.94
C LYS A 166 9.93 15.99 -10.83
N ILE A 167 8.74 15.64 -10.33
CA ILE A 167 8.13 16.26 -9.16
C ILE A 167 8.82 15.77 -7.89
#